data_98f055c92bc25312ff6f207d08b442bc
#
_entry.id   98f055c92bc25312ff6f207d08b442bc
#
_cell.length_a   1.000
_cell.length_b   1.000
_cell.length_c   1.000
_cell.angle_alpha   90.00
_cell.angle_beta   90.00
_cell.angle_gamma   90.00
#
_symmetry.space_group_name_H-M   'P 1'
#
loop_
_entity.id
_entity.type
_entity.pdbx_description
1 polymer ?
#
loop_
_entity_poly.entity_id
_entity_poly.type
_entity_poly.pdbx_seq_one_letter_code
_entity_poly.pdbx_strand_id
1 'polypeptide(L)'
;MDATFIIGSSGTACSGSNWNRVLSFVQTLVRYFGVSPSGSHIALIRYSSDPNLVLKFNGLTGSRLSVSEVNGQVARLVCRPGFNRIDKAMDLTDKEVLTSPAGMRDVPRVILDHVLMIALSYMCSRIP
;
A
#
# COMPACT_ATOMS: atom_id res chain seq x y z
N MET A 1 -4.47 -14.09 -1.15
CA MET A 1 -3.11 -13.57 -0.95
C MET A 1 -3.14 -12.39 -0.01
N ASP A 2 -2.13 -12.24 0.81
CA ASP A 2 -1.98 -11.05 1.65
C ASP A 2 -0.95 -10.11 1.01
N ALA A 3 -1.35 -8.89 0.67
CA ALA A 3 -0.50 -7.92 -0.01
C ALA A 3 -0.30 -6.68 0.86
N THR A 4 0.95 -6.30 1.07
CA THR A 4 1.32 -5.09 1.81
C THR A 4 1.88 -4.06 0.84
N PHE A 5 1.27 -2.89 0.81
CA PHE A 5 1.76 -1.75 0.03
C PHE A 5 2.50 -0.79 0.96
N ILE A 6 3.77 -0.55 0.66
CA ILE A 6 4.62 0.40 1.38
C ILE A 6 4.82 1.60 0.46
N ILE A 7 4.11 2.68 0.75
CA ILE A 7 3.99 3.83 -0.15
C ILE A 7 4.85 4.98 0.38
N GLY A 8 5.92 5.30 -0.34
CA GLY A 8 6.80 6.40 0.01
C GLY A 8 6.27 7.73 -0.46
N SER A 9 6.27 8.72 0.42
CA SER A 9 5.86 10.10 0.14
C SER A 9 7.01 11.09 0.31
N SER A 10 8.24 10.63 0.12
CA SER A 10 9.44 11.48 0.21
C SER A 10 9.78 12.12 -1.14
N GLY A 11 10.51 13.22 -1.10
CA GLY A 11 11.15 13.82 -2.26
C GLY A 11 10.18 14.14 -3.39
N THR A 12 10.49 13.64 -4.58
CA THR A 12 9.74 13.91 -5.81
C THR A 12 8.36 13.26 -5.86
N ALA A 13 8.04 12.34 -4.94
CA ALA A 13 6.71 11.71 -4.94
C ALA A 13 5.58 12.71 -4.75
N CYS A 14 5.84 13.81 -4.03
CA CYS A 14 4.84 14.86 -3.80
C CYS A 14 4.82 15.93 -4.90
N SER A 15 5.70 15.85 -5.91
CA SER A 15 5.82 16.87 -6.94
C SER A 15 4.83 16.64 -8.08
N GLY A 16 4.14 17.71 -8.51
CA GLY A 16 3.25 17.68 -9.65
C GLY A 16 2.16 16.61 -9.50
N SER A 17 2.00 15.78 -10.51
CA SER A 17 1.01 14.69 -10.53
C SER A 17 1.56 13.35 -10.04
N ASN A 18 2.78 13.30 -9.54
CA ASN A 18 3.43 12.03 -9.17
C ASN A 18 2.65 11.28 -8.09
N TRP A 19 2.20 11.97 -7.04
CA TRP A 19 1.44 11.34 -5.97
C TRP A 19 0.14 10.70 -6.48
N ASN A 20 -0.59 11.42 -7.31
CA ASN A 20 -1.83 10.90 -7.90
C ASN A 20 -1.57 9.68 -8.76
N ARG A 21 -0.45 9.64 -9.50
CA ARG A 21 -0.06 8.46 -10.29
C ARG A 21 0.24 7.27 -9.40
N VAL A 22 0.95 7.47 -8.29
CA VAL A 22 1.23 6.39 -7.34
C VAL A 22 -0.07 5.83 -6.76
N LEU A 23 -0.96 6.71 -6.30
CA LEU A 23 -2.25 6.28 -5.74
C LEU A 23 -3.11 5.54 -6.78
N SER A 24 -3.17 6.05 -8.00
CA SER A 24 -3.92 5.40 -9.08
C SER A 24 -3.37 4.02 -9.39
N PHE A 25 -2.06 3.87 -9.37
CA PHE A 25 -1.41 2.58 -9.60
C PHE A 25 -1.70 1.59 -8.48
N VAL A 26 -1.63 2.04 -7.23
CA VAL A 26 -1.99 1.21 -6.07
C VAL A 26 -3.44 0.74 -6.19
N GLN A 27 -4.36 1.65 -6.52
CA GLN A 27 -5.77 1.32 -6.71
C GLN A 27 -5.99 0.29 -7.83
N THR A 28 -5.22 0.40 -8.91
CA THR A 28 -5.26 -0.57 -10.01
C THR A 28 -4.81 -1.96 -9.54
N LEU A 29 -3.73 -2.03 -8.76
CA LEU A 29 -3.26 -3.30 -8.22
C LEU A 29 -4.26 -3.90 -7.22
N VAL A 30 -4.88 -3.08 -6.39
CA VAL A 30 -5.93 -3.53 -5.47
C VAL A 30 -7.07 -4.19 -6.24
N ARG A 31 -7.51 -3.57 -7.33
CA ARG A 31 -8.53 -4.17 -8.21
C ARG A 31 -8.06 -5.48 -8.82
N TYR A 32 -6.81 -5.53 -9.25
CA TYR A 32 -6.24 -6.73 -9.86
C TYR A 32 -6.18 -7.90 -8.87
N PHE A 33 -5.75 -7.66 -7.64
CA PHE A 33 -5.69 -8.70 -6.62
C PHE A 33 -7.08 -9.19 -6.19
N GLY A 34 -8.08 -8.29 -6.19
CA GLY A 34 -9.42 -8.59 -5.73
C GLY A 34 -9.48 -8.78 -4.21
N VAL A 35 -10.23 -7.92 -3.54
CA VAL A 35 -10.30 -7.92 -2.07
C VAL A 35 -11.63 -8.49 -1.62
N SER A 36 -11.59 -9.49 -0.75
CA SER A 36 -12.78 -10.07 -0.13
C SER A 36 -12.36 -10.88 1.10
N PRO A 37 -13.28 -11.24 1.99
CA PRO A 37 -12.94 -12.09 3.14
C PRO A 37 -12.28 -13.41 2.76
N SER A 38 -12.67 -14.04 1.65
CA SER A 38 -12.08 -15.28 1.17
C SER A 38 -10.97 -15.06 0.14
N GLY A 39 -10.78 -13.83 -0.35
CA GLY A 39 -9.78 -13.48 -1.34
C GLY A 39 -8.55 -12.84 -0.75
N SER A 40 -8.05 -11.79 -1.42
CA SER A 40 -6.87 -11.06 -0.96
C SER A 40 -7.22 -10.09 0.16
N HIS A 41 -6.29 -9.97 1.12
CA HIS A 41 -6.34 -8.94 2.16
C HIS A 41 -5.19 -7.96 1.93
N ILE A 42 -5.42 -6.69 2.25
CA ILE A 42 -4.50 -5.60 1.94
C ILE A 42 -4.08 -4.92 3.23
N ALA A 43 -2.78 -4.63 3.34
CA ALA A 43 -2.24 -3.72 4.34
C ALA A 43 -1.60 -2.53 3.65
N LEU A 44 -1.71 -1.35 4.26
CA LEU A 44 -1.21 -0.10 3.72
C LEU A 44 -0.32 0.59 4.73
N ILE A 45 0.88 0.97 4.30
CA ILE A 45 1.81 1.80 5.05
C ILE A 45 2.22 2.97 4.15
N ARG A 46 2.18 4.17 4.68
CA ARG A 46 2.76 5.35 4.03
C ARG A 46 3.96 5.80 4.86
N TYR A 47 5.05 6.20 4.22
CA TYR A 47 6.23 6.65 4.93
C TYR A 47 6.90 7.84 4.24
N SER A 48 7.63 8.59 5.03
CA SER A 48 8.65 9.56 4.61
C SER A 48 9.74 9.55 5.68
N SER A 49 9.84 10.58 6.53
CA SER A 49 10.74 10.54 7.70
C SER A 49 10.31 9.51 8.73
N ASP A 50 8.99 9.29 8.86
CA ASP A 50 8.40 8.28 9.73
C ASP A 50 7.33 7.49 8.98
N PRO A 51 7.15 6.21 9.33
CA PRO A 51 6.09 5.40 8.75
C PRO A 51 4.77 5.58 9.51
N ASN A 52 3.67 5.50 8.75
CA ASN A 52 2.32 5.48 9.30
C ASN A 52 1.62 4.20 8.85
N LEU A 53 1.18 3.40 9.80
CA LEU A 53 0.34 2.23 9.53
C LEU A 53 -1.08 2.71 9.25
N VAL A 54 -1.50 2.61 7.99
CA VAL A 54 -2.80 3.10 7.53
C VAL A 54 -3.87 2.02 7.64
N LEU A 55 -3.53 0.79 7.25
CA LEU A 55 -4.47 -0.32 7.24
C LEU A 55 -3.73 -1.62 7.54
N LYS A 56 -4.20 -2.35 8.55
CA LYS A 56 -3.80 -3.73 8.82
C LYS A 56 -4.63 -4.69 7.97
N PHE A 57 -4.18 -5.94 7.80
CA PHE A 57 -4.94 -6.96 7.07
C PHE A 57 -6.34 -7.17 7.63
N ASN A 58 -6.52 -7.01 8.93
CA ASN A 58 -7.81 -7.16 9.62
C ASN A 58 -8.47 -5.82 9.98
N GLY A 59 -8.01 -4.72 9.40
CA GLY A 59 -8.57 -3.40 9.65
C GLY A 59 -9.97 -3.20 9.06
N LEU A 60 -10.28 -3.95 8.00
CA LEU A 60 -11.62 -4.03 7.40
C LEU A 60 -12.08 -5.47 7.49
N THR A 61 -13.36 -5.67 7.78
CA THR A 61 -13.93 -7.01 7.96
C THR A 61 -15.31 -7.13 7.31
N GLY A 62 -15.74 -8.36 7.01
CA GLY A 62 -17.05 -8.62 6.45
C GLY A 62 -17.26 -7.92 5.12
N SER A 63 -18.42 -7.29 4.94
CA SER A 63 -18.77 -6.58 3.70
C SER A 63 -17.91 -5.33 3.45
N ARG A 64 -17.22 -4.81 4.47
CA ARG A 64 -16.31 -3.68 4.32
C ARG A 64 -14.94 -4.08 3.79
N LEU A 65 -14.61 -5.35 3.80
CA LEU A 65 -13.39 -5.89 3.20
C LEU A 65 -13.64 -6.06 1.70
N SER A 66 -13.47 -4.99 0.97
CA SER A 66 -13.78 -4.89 -0.46
C SER A 66 -12.79 -3.97 -1.17
N VAL A 67 -12.73 -4.11 -2.49
CA VAL A 67 -11.91 -3.22 -3.34
C VAL A 67 -12.31 -1.77 -3.14
N SER A 68 -13.60 -1.48 -3.10
CA SER A 68 -14.11 -0.11 -2.94
C SER A 68 -13.64 0.53 -1.64
N GLU A 69 -13.74 -0.19 -0.52
CA GLU A 69 -13.33 0.33 0.79
C GLU A 69 -11.82 0.53 0.87
N VAL A 70 -11.02 -0.42 0.39
CA VAL A 70 -9.56 -0.28 0.37
C VAL A 70 -9.16 0.90 -0.51
N ASN A 71 -9.71 1.01 -1.72
CA ASN A 71 -9.39 2.09 -2.64
C ASN A 71 -9.86 3.45 -2.13
N GLY A 72 -10.93 3.48 -1.34
CA GLY A 72 -11.34 4.69 -0.64
C GLY A 72 -10.28 5.16 0.36
N GLN A 73 -9.67 4.25 1.08
CA GLN A 73 -8.57 4.59 2.00
C GLN A 73 -7.31 5.04 1.24
N VAL A 74 -6.99 4.38 0.12
CA VAL A 74 -5.87 4.81 -0.74
C VAL A 74 -6.09 6.24 -1.25
N ALA A 75 -7.30 6.55 -1.70
CA ALA A 75 -7.63 7.88 -2.24
C ALA A 75 -7.46 9.00 -1.19
N ARG A 76 -7.60 8.68 0.09
CA ARG A 76 -7.47 9.66 1.17
C ARG A 76 -6.05 9.88 1.64
N LEU A 77 -5.08 9.12 1.14
CA LEU A 77 -3.68 9.28 1.53
C LEU A 77 -3.15 10.63 1.07
N VAL A 78 -2.55 11.37 2.00
CA VAL A 78 -1.96 12.69 1.74
C VAL A 78 -0.44 12.51 1.61
N CYS A 79 0.14 13.12 0.58
CA CYS A 79 1.59 13.12 0.43
C CYS A 79 2.22 14.00 1.50
N ARG A 80 3.15 13.44 2.26
CA ARG A 80 3.89 14.17 3.31
C ARG A 80 5.36 14.13 2.98
N PRO A 81 5.94 15.23 2.45
CA PRO A 81 7.35 15.28 2.15
C PRO A 81 8.21 15.02 3.39
N GLY A 82 9.37 14.43 3.19
CA GLY A 82 10.30 14.12 4.26
C GLY A 82 11.45 13.29 3.74
N PHE A 83 12.22 12.71 4.66
CA PHE A 83 13.31 11.82 4.31
C PHE A 83 12.77 10.47 3.83
N ASN A 84 13.56 9.77 3.02
CA ASN A 84 13.21 8.45 2.53
C ASN A 84 13.69 7.38 3.53
N ARG A 85 12.91 7.13 4.56
CA ARG A 85 13.22 6.17 5.61
C ARG A 85 12.51 4.84 5.38
N ILE A 86 12.86 4.18 4.27
CA ILE A 86 12.35 2.84 3.93
C ILE A 86 12.70 1.82 5.01
N ASP A 87 13.85 1.98 5.67
CA ASP A 87 14.29 1.13 6.76
C ASP A 87 13.27 1.10 7.90
N LYS A 88 12.77 2.27 8.30
CA LYS A 88 11.72 2.37 9.33
C LYS A 88 10.40 1.76 8.88
N ALA A 89 10.05 1.96 7.61
CA ALA A 89 8.82 1.38 7.05
C ALA A 89 8.88 -0.15 7.01
N MET A 90 10.02 -0.71 6.64
CA MET A 90 10.22 -2.16 6.63
C MET A 90 10.20 -2.73 8.05
N ASP A 91 10.81 -2.04 9.01
CA ASP A 91 10.78 -2.44 10.41
C ASP A 91 9.35 -2.45 10.97
N LEU A 92 8.58 -1.40 10.68
CA LEU A 92 7.16 -1.34 11.07
C LEU A 92 6.35 -2.46 10.43
N THR A 93 6.60 -2.75 9.15
CA THR A 93 5.95 -3.85 8.44
C THR A 93 6.21 -5.18 9.13
N ASP A 94 7.45 -5.46 9.47
CA ASP A 94 7.82 -6.71 10.13
C ASP A 94 7.16 -6.84 11.51
N LYS A 95 7.16 -5.77 12.30
CA LYS A 95 6.70 -5.81 13.69
C LYS A 95 5.19 -5.69 13.85
N GLU A 96 4.53 -4.92 12.99
CA GLU A 96 3.14 -4.52 13.20
C GLU A 96 2.17 -5.05 12.13
N VAL A 97 2.66 -5.53 11.01
CA VAL A 97 1.83 -5.95 9.88
C VAL A 97 1.96 -7.45 9.60
N LEU A 98 3.19 -7.96 9.51
CA LEU A 98 3.43 -9.37 9.23
C LEU A 98 3.34 -10.21 10.52
N THR A 99 2.21 -10.09 11.19
CA THR A 99 1.93 -10.76 12.47
C THR A 99 0.49 -11.27 12.48
N SER A 100 0.23 -12.34 13.24
CA SER A 100 -1.12 -12.88 13.41
C SER A 100 -2.09 -11.85 14.01
N PRO A 101 -1.70 -11.03 15.02
CA PRO A 101 -2.60 -10.00 15.56
C PRO A 101 -3.03 -8.95 14.55
N ALA A 102 -2.25 -8.71 13.49
CA ALA A 102 -2.62 -7.79 12.41
C ALA A 102 -3.47 -8.46 11.32
N GLY A 103 -3.75 -9.74 11.45
CA GLY A 103 -4.57 -10.49 10.50
C GLY A 103 -3.78 -11.20 9.40
N MET A 104 -2.45 -11.31 9.53
CA MET A 104 -1.65 -12.08 8.57
C MET A 104 -2.08 -13.54 8.58
N ARG A 105 -2.32 -14.09 7.39
CA ARG A 105 -2.76 -15.48 7.21
C ARG A 105 -1.63 -16.34 6.67
N ASP A 106 -1.78 -17.67 6.80
CA ASP A 106 -0.88 -18.64 6.17
C ASP A 106 -1.28 -18.86 4.71
N VAL A 107 -1.04 -17.84 3.90
CA VAL A 107 -1.32 -17.79 2.46
C VAL A 107 -0.14 -17.10 1.77
N PRO A 108 -0.02 -17.19 0.43
CA PRO A 108 1.00 -16.44 -0.29
C PRO A 108 0.94 -14.94 0.04
N ARG A 109 2.11 -14.33 0.19
CA ARG A 109 2.26 -12.91 0.57
C ARG A 109 3.15 -12.20 -0.42
N VAL A 110 2.87 -10.90 -0.60
CA VAL A 110 3.71 -10.01 -1.39
C VAL A 110 3.85 -8.69 -0.67
N ILE A 111 5.04 -8.10 -0.75
CA ILE A 111 5.33 -6.75 -0.28
C ILE A 111 5.70 -5.93 -1.49
N LEU A 112 4.96 -4.85 -1.74
CA LEU A 112 5.20 -3.92 -2.83
C LEU A 112 5.74 -2.62 -2.24
N ASP A 113 7.04 -2.41 -2.37
CA ASP A 113 7.68 -1.20 -1.87
C ASP A 113 7.59 -0.04 -2.87
N HIS A 114 7.91 1.15 -2.39
CA HIS A 114 7.80 2.39 -3.14
C HIS A 114 8.58 2.38 -4.45
N VAL A 115 9.81 1.87 -4.44
CA VAL A 115 10.68 1.87 -5.63
C VAL A 115 10.07 1.00 -6.72
N LEU A 116 9.61 -0.19 -6.36
CA LEU A 116 8.96 -1.10 -7.30
C LEU A 116 7.69 -0.49 -7.86
N MET A 117 6.87 0.14 -7.02
CA MET A 117 5.62 0.77 -7.46
C MET A 117 5.86 1.92 -8.42
N ILE A 118 6.87 2.76 -8.19
CA ILE A 118 7.23 3.84 -9.11
C ILE A 118 7.68 3.27 -10.45
N ALA A 119 8.55 2.26 -10.45
CA ALA A 119 9.04 1.64 -11.68
C ALA A 119 7.89 1.04 -12.50
N LEU A 120 7.00 0.29 -11.84
CA LEU A 120 5.84 -0.31 -12.51
C LEU A 120 4.87 0.75 -13.01
N SER A 121 4.62 1.81 -12.23
CA SER A 121 3.77 2.93 -12.65
C SER A 121 4.33 3.62 -13.89
N TYR A 122 5.63 3.84 -13.93
CA TYR A 122 6.31 4.41 -15.10
C TYR A 122 6.15 3.51 -16.32
N MET A 123 6.35 2.21 -16.15
CA MET A 123 6.17 1.25 -17.23
C MET A 123 4.72 1.21 -17.73
N CYS A 124 3.75 1.19 -16.83
CA CYS A 124 2.33 1.19 -17.19
C CYS A 124 1.93 2.46 -17.96
N SER A 125 2.51 3.63 -17.64
CA SER A 125 2.22 4.88 -18.34
C SER A 125 2.80 4.93 -19.76
N ARG A 126 3.73 4.04 -20.08
CA ARG A 126 4.38 3.93 -21.39
C ARG A 126 3.70 2.93 -22.33
N ILE A 127 2.79 2.13 -21.82
CA ILE A 127 2.03 1.16 -22.61
C ILE A 127 0.77 1.86 -23.12
N PRO A 128 0.61 1.97 -24.47
CA PRO A 128 -0.57 2.62 -25.05
C PRO A 128 -1.86 1.84 -24.74
#